data_e40d637b1032d68dff849a065e5cf1fb
#
_entry.id   e40d637b1032d68dff849a065e5cf1fb
#
_cell.length_a   1.000
_cell.length_b   1.000
_cell.length_c   1.000
_cell.angle_alpha   90.00
_cell.angle_beta   90.00
_cell.angle_gamma   90.00
#
_symmetry.space_group_name_H-M   'P 1'
#
loop_
_entity.id
_entity.type
_entity.pdbx_description
1 polymer ?
#
loop_
_entity_poly.entity_id
_entity_poly.type
_entity_poly.pdbx_seq_one_letter_code
_entity_poly.pdbx_strand_id
1 'polypeptide(L)'
;MLPRSTDRRTQRAVRSGISGRSAEIQRLIGRALRLCVDLKRLGPRTITIDCDVLQADGGTRVASVNGGYVALVDALRVLRDEGAFGTLPLLSCISAVSAGILDGMVRLDLDSEEDRAASVDFNVVADHADRFVEVQGTGEEAPFSRTETDRIFDLCLRGCREIRERQTAALEFTAAERSALVF
;
A
#
# COMPACT_ATOMS: atom_id res chain seq x y z
N MET A 1 -11.25 8.41 -5.46
CA MET A 1 -12.32 8.14 -4.48
C MET A 1 -13.68 8.37 -5.16
N LEU A 2 -14.65 7.54 -4.86
CA LEU A 2 -16.04 7.77 -5.29
C LEU A 2 -16.60 9.04 -4.63
N PRO A 3 -17.52 9.76 -5.30
CA PRO A 3 -18.08 10.99 -4.74
C PRO A 3 -18.78 10.84 -3.38
N ARG A 4 -19.22 9.63 -3.04
CA ARG A 4 -19.88 9.28 -1.77
C ARG A 4 -19.05 8.35 -0.87
N SER A 5 -17.75 8.27 -1.09
CA SER A 5 -16.85 7.48 -0.23
C SER A 5 -16.61 8.11 1.15
N THR A 6 -17.02 9.37 1.35
CA THR A 6 -16.95 10.11 2.61
C THR A 6 -18.34 10.62 2.97
N ASP A 7 -18.55 11.08 4.21
CA ASP A 7 -19.81 11.66 4.71
C ASP A 7 -20.29 12.82 3.84
N ARG A 8 -19.37 13.64 3.36
CA ARG A 8 -19.67 14.74 2.43
C ARG A 8 -19.31 14.34 1.01
N ARG A 9 -20.25 14.62 0.07
CA ARG A 9 -20.01 14.38 -1.35
C ARG A 9 -18.83 15.20 -1.85
N THR A 10 -17.80 14.52 -2.39
CA THR A 10 -16.62 15.14 -2.98
C THR A 10 -16.67 15.04 -4.51
N GLN A 11 -15.96 15.93 -5.21
CA GLN A 11 -15.81 15.83 -6.67
C GLN A 11 -14.71 14.81 -7.00
N ARG A 12 -14.92 14.01 -8.04
CA ARG A 12 -13.85 13.15 -8.57
C ARG A 12 -12.70 13.99 -9.12
N ALA A 13 -11.49 13.62 -8.79
CA ALA A 13 -10.25 14.29 -9.25
C ALA A 13 -10.14 14.40 -10.78
N VAL A 14 -10.76 13.48 -11.53
CA VAL A 14 -10.76 13.46 -13.00
C VAL A 14 -11.39 14.72 -13.63
N ARG A 15 -12.33 15.38 -12.94
CA ARG A 15 -13.02 16.57 -13.46
C ARG A 15 -12.32 17.89 -13.13
N SER A 16 -11.53 17.94 -12.07
CA SER A 16 -10.89 19.15 -11.53
C SER A 16 -9.37 19.18 -11.72
N GLY A 17 -8.80 18.18 -12.40
CA GLY A 17 -7.36 17.93 -12.42
C GLY A 17 -6.88 17.14 -11.19
N ILE A 18 -5.65 16.65 -11.25
CA ILE A 18 -5.04 15.89 -10.14
C ILE A 18 -4.68 16.88 -9.04
N SER A 19 -5.31 16.75 -7.86
CA SER A 19 -4.93 17.54 -6.67
C SER A 19 -3.54 17.16 -6.19
N GLY A 20 -2.87 18.05 -5.44
CA GLY A 20 -1.56 17.75 -4.84
C GLY A 20 -1.56 16.46 -4.02
N ARG A 21 -2.61 16.24 -3.21
CA ARG A 21 -2.80 15.00 -2.44
C ARG A 21 -2.94 13.76 -3.36
N SER A 22 -3.74 13.83 -4.42
CA SER A 22 -3.89 12.72 -5.36
C SER A 22 -2.59 12.40 -6.09
N ALA A 23 -1.81 13.43 -6.46
CA ALA A 23 -0.51 13.26 -7.10
C ALA A 23 0.50 12.61 -6.13
N GLU A 24 0.51 13.00 -4.85
CA GLU A 24 1.34 12.38 -3.82
C GLU A 24 1.00 10.90 -3.65
N ILE A 25 -0.28 10.56 -3.46
CA ILE A 25 -0.75 9.17 -3.30
C ILE A 25 -0.42 8.33 -4.53
N GLN A 26 -0.64 8.86 -5.74
CA GLN A 26 -0.27 8.19 -6.99
C GLN A 26 1.23 7.86 -7.05
N ARG A 27 2.08 8.78 -6.61
CA ARG A 27 3.54 8.58 -6.58
C ARG A 27 3.95 7.53 -5.56
N LEU A 28 3.33 7.52 -4.37
CA LEU A 28 3.55 6.51 -3.33
C LEU A 28 3.20 5.11 -3.85
N ILE A 29 1.98 4.93 -4.37
CA ILE A 29 1.53 3.65 -4.92
C ILE A 29 2.47 3.19 -6.04
N GLY A 30 2.78 4.08 -6.99
CA GLY A 30 3.63 3.76 -8.12
C GLY A 30 5.07 3.39 -7.72
N ARG A 31 5.65 4.02 -6.69
CA ARG A 31 6.98 3.64 -6.18
C ARG A 31 6.93 2.26 -5.52
N ALA A 32 5.96 2.03 -4.65
CA ALA A 32 5.80 0.77 -3.95
C ALA A 32 5.63 -0.40 -4.94
N LEU A 33 4.69 -0.29 -5.87
CA LEU A 33 4.39 -1.36 -6.84
C LEU A 33 5.55 -1.63 -7.81
N ARG A 34 6.32 -0.61 -8.20
CA ARG A 34 7.49 -0.82 -9.08
C ARG A 34 8.59 -1.65 -8.43
N LEU A 35 8.75 -1.61 -7.11
CA LEU A 35 9.76 -2.39 -6.40
C LEU A 35 9.44 -3.88 -6.32
N CYS A 36 8.19 -4.28 -6.48
CA CYS A 36 7.81 -5.69 -6.46
C CYS A 36 7.83 -6.36 -7.84
N VAL A 37 8.14 -5.63 -8.93
CA VAL A 37 8.15 -6.17 -10.30
C VAL A 37 9.53 -6.04 -10.95
N ASP A 38 9.99 -7.10 -11.59
CA ASP A 38 11.13 -7.03 -12.50
C ASP A 38 10.72 -6.36 -13.81
N LEU A 39 10.97 -5.05 -13.88
CA LEU A 39 10.60 -4.24 -15.03
C LEU A 39 11.32 -4.65 -16.33
N LYS A 40 12.52 -5.29 -16.22
CA LYS A 40 13.23 -5.79 -17.40
C LYS A 40 12.50 -7.00 -18.00
N ARG A 41 12.03 -7.89 -17.14
CA ARG A 41 11.24 -9.06 -17.57
C ARG A 41 9.84 -8.68 -18.03
N LEU A 42 9.24 -7.65 -17.44
CA LEU A 42 7.96 -7.09 -17.91
C LEU A 42 8.08 -6.58 -19.35
N GLY A 43 9.23 -6.03 -19.73
CA GLY A 43 9.52 -5.52 -21.07
C GLY A 43 8.76 -4.22 -21.40
N PRO A 44 8.55 -3.88 -22.69
CA PRO A 44 7.95 -2.64 -23.11
C PRO A 44 6.42 -2.63 -22.94
N ARG A 45 5.96 -2.85 -21.73
CA ARG A 45 4.52 -2.88 -21.38
C ARG A 45 4.23 -1.85 -20.30
N THR A 46 3.01 -1.32 -20.33
CA THR A 46 2.48 -0.44 -19.28
C THR A 46 1.32 -1.14 -18.59
N ILE A 47 1.38 -1.21 -17.27
CA ILE A 47 0.26 -1.64 -16.43
C ILE A 47 -0.28 -0.40 -15.73
N THR A 48 -1.56 -0.12 -15.93
CA THR A 48 -2.25 0.98 -15.25
C THR A 48 -3.07 0.40 -14.10
N ILE A 49 -2.83 0.90 -12.90
CA ILE A 49 -3.59 0.53 -11.71
C ILE A 49 -4.52 1.69 -11.38
N ASP A 50 -5.82 1.43 -11.40
CA ASP A 50 -6.85 2.39 -10.99
C ASP A 50 -7.35 2.02 -9.59
N CYS A 51 -7.17 2.94 -8.65
CA CYS A 51 -7.55 2.75 -7.24
C CYS A 51 -8.78 3.61 -6.93
N ASP A 52 -9.95 2.99 -6.87
CA ASP A 52 -11.19 3.70 -6.55
C ASP A 52 -11.68 3.33 -5.15
N VAL A 53 -11.58 4.26 -4.23
CA VAL A 53 -12.01 4.10 -2.84
C VAL A 53 -13.54 4.16 -2.79
N LEU A 54 -14.18 3.05 -2.41
CA LEU A 54 -15.63 2.91 -2.32
C LEU A 54 -16.19 3.55 -1.05
N GLN A 55 -15.55 3.28 0.08
CA GLN A 55 -15.83 3.85 1.39
C GLN A 55 -14.50 4.26 2.01
N ALA A 56 -14.37 5.54 2.36
CA ALA A 56 -13.18 6.07 2.99
C ALA A 56 -13.33 6.07 4.51
N ASP A 57 -12.24 5.74 5.17
CA ASP A 57 -11.98 5.89 6.59
C ASP A 57 -10.51 6.33 6.74
N GLY A 58 -9.80 6.02 7.83
CA GLY A 58 -8.35 6.16 7.91
C GLY A 58 -7.61 5.25 6.90
N GLY A 59 -6.35 5.57 6.59
CA GLY A 59 -5.45 4.68 5.84
C GLY A 59 -5.78 4.42 4.36
N THR A 60 -6.57 5.25 3.67
CA THR A 60 -6.96 5.01 2.26
C THR A 60 -5.78 4.87 1.31
N ARG A 61 -4.64 5.51 1.58
CA ARG A 61 -3.42 5.42 0.77
C ARG A 61 -2.75 4.06 0.89
N VAL A 62 -2.65 3.52 2.10
CA VAL A 62 -2.08 2.17 2.33
C VAL A 62 -3.02 1.07 1.84
N ALA A 63 -4.33 1.24 1.99
CA ALA A 63 -5.32 0.36 1.39
C ALA A 63 -5.19 0.29 -0.14
N SER A 64 -4.92 1.43 -0.80
CA SER A 64 -4.67 1.49 -2.25
C SER A 64 -3.38 0.78 -2.66
N VAL A 65 -2.32 0.81 -1.85
CA VAL A 65 -1.11 0.01 -2.10
C VAL A 65 -1.43 -1.48 -2.01
N ASN A 66 -2.17 -1.89 -0.97
CA ASN A 66 -2.50 -3.29 -0.73
C ASN A 66 -3.39 -3.89 -1.83
N GLY A 67 -4.47 -3.20 -2.20
CA GLY A 67 -5.35 -3.61 -3.29
C GLY A 67 -4.67 -3.53 -4.65
N GLY A 68 -3.86 -2.48 -4.86
CA GLY A 68 -3.06 -2.31 -6.08
C GLY A 68 -2.06 -3.43 -6.29
N TYR A 69 -1.46 -3.97 -5.22
CA TYR A 69 -0.59 -5.15 -5.31
C TYR A 69 -1.35 -6.40 -5.78
N VAL A 70 -2.53 -6.67 -5.21
CA VAL A 70 -3.36 -7.81 -5.62
C VAL A 70 -3.74 -7.70 -7.10
N ALA A 71 -4.25 -6.54 -7.52
CA ALA A 71 -4.62 -6.27 -8.91
C ALA A 71 -3.42 -6.39 -9.87
N LEU A 72 -2.23 -5.97 -9.45
CA LEU A 72 -1.00 -6.10 -10.22
C LEU A 72 -0.63 -7.56 -10.46
N VAL A 73 -0.71 -8.41 -9.43
CA VAL A 73 -0.43 -9.86 -9.54
C VAL A 73 -1.41 -10.50 -10.53
N ASP A 74 -2.69 -10.18 -10.46
CA ASP A 74 -3.69 -10.70 -11.38
C ASP A 74 -3.46 -10.23 -12.82
N ALA A 75 -3.09 -8.97 -13.03
CA ALA A 75 -2.72 -8.47 -14.36
C ALA A 75 -1.48 -9.19 -14.92
N LEU A 76 -0.48 -9.48 -14.08
CA LEU A 76 0.70 -10.25 -14.47
C LEU A 76 0.35 -11.70 -14.81
N ARG A 77 -0.62 -12.31 -14.13
CA ARG A 77 -1.13 -13.65 -14.45
C ARG A 77 -1.76 -13.67 -15.84
N VAL A 78 -2.61 -12.71 -16.16
CA VAL A 78 -3.20 -12.58 -17.49
C VAL A 78 -2.12 -12.51 -18.57
N LEU A 79 -1.12 -11.66 -18.39
CA LEU A 79 0.00 -11.54 -19.34
C LEU A 79 0.82 -12.83 -19.46
N ARG A 80 1.02 -13.56 -18.38
CA ARG A 80 1.68 -14.87 -18.41
C ARG A 80 0.88 -15.87 -19.23
N ASP A 81 -0.42 -15.93 -19.00
CA ASP A 81 -1.32 -16.88 -19.66
C ASP A 81 -1.47 -16.56 -21.15
N GLU A 82 -1.28 -15.30 -21.55
CA GLU A 82 -1.13 -14.85 -22.93
C GLU A 82 0.26 -15.11 -23.53
N GLY A 83 1.16 -15.71 -22.77
CA GLY A 83 2.52 -16.09 -23.23
C GLY A 83 3.56 -14.97 -23.21
N ALA A 84 3.28 -13.85 -22.51
CA ALA A 84 4.22 -12.74 -22.42
C ALA A 84 5.53 -13.12 -21.70
N PHE A 85 5.46 -14.05 -20.75
CA PHE A 85 6.59 -14.60 -19.98
C PHE A 85 6.23 -15.97 -19.38
N GLY A 86 7.24 -16.83 -19.12
CA GLY A 86 7.00 -18.19 -18.60
C GLY A 86 6.66 -18.22 -17.11
N THR A 87 7.19 -17.28 -16.32
CA THR A 87 6.92 -17.14 -14.88
C THR A 87 6.63 -15.70 -14.55
N LEU A 88 5.86 -15.44 -13.49
CA LEU A 88 5.55 -14.08 -13.08
C LEU A 88 6.83 -13.27 -12.82
N PRO A 89 6.95 -12.03 -13.34
CA PRO A 89 8.09 -11.16 -13.11
C PRO A 89 7.98 -10.45 -11.74
N LEU A 90 7.60 -11.18 -10.69
CA LEU A 90 7.52 -10.66 -9.33
C LEU A 90 8.85 -10.86 -8.62
N LEU A 91 9.31 -9.83 -7.90
CA LEU A 91 10.52 -9.82 -7.09
C LEU A 91 10.19 -9.95 -5.60
N SER A 92 9.04 -9.47 -5.18
CA SER A 92 8.66 -9.40 -3.77
C SER A 92 7.15 -9.22 -3.61
N CYS A 93 6.62 -9.64 -2.46
CA CYS A 93 5.33 -9.15 -1.98
C CYS A 93 5.56 -7.85 -1.22
N ILE A 94 4.61 -6.94 -1.31
CA ILE A 94 4.58 -5.73 -0.50
C ILE A 94 3.25 -5.60 0.22
N SER A 95 3.29 -5.01 1.38
CA SER A 95 2.12 -4.67 2.18
C SER A 95 2.31 -3.32 2.84
N ALA A 96 1.23 -2.65 3.16
CA ALA A 96 1.26 -1.30 3.70
C ALA A 96 0.26 -1.14 4.84
N VAL A 97 0.63 -0.36 5.85
CA VAL A 97 -0.22 -0.01 6.99
C VAL A 97 -0.01 1.43 7.39
N SER A 98 -1.01 2.04 8.04
CA SER A 98 -0.89 3.31 8.75
C SER A 98 -0.74 3.07 10.25
N ALA A 99 -0.07 3.98 10.93
CA ALA A 99 0.05 4.02 12.38
C ALA A 99 0.20 5.46 12.85
N GLY A 100 -0.07 5.72 14.10
CA GLY A 100 0.09 7.05 14.67
C GLY A 100 0.30 7.03 16.17
N ILE A 101 0.47 8.23 16.74
CA ILE A 101 0.48 8.42 18.19
C ILE A 101 -0.80 9.16 18.58
N LEU A 102 -1.63 8.50 19.35
CA LEU A 102 -2.87 9.03 19.91
C LEU A 102 -2.82 8.91 21.43
N ASP A 103 -3.01 10.02 22.13
CA ASP A 103 -2.93 10.10 23.60
C ASP A 103 -1.62 9.51 24.18
N GLY A 104 -0.49 9.77 23.51
CA GLY A 104 0.83 9.26 23.88
C GLY A 104 1.06 7.77 23.65
N MET A 105 0.12 7.08 23.01
CA MET A 105 0.20 5.66 22.67
C MET A 105 0.33 5.44 21.18
N VAL A 106 1.24 4.53 20.79
CA VAL A 106 1.36 4.09 19.40
C VAL A 106 0.19 3.16 19.07
N ARG A 107 -0.53 3.48 17.99
CA ARG A 107 -1.66 2.69 17.47
C ARG A 107 -1.45 2.36 16.00
N LEU A 108 -1.99 1.24 15.57
CA LEU A 108 -1.99 0.77 14.18
C LEU A 108 -3.38 0.93 13.59
N ASP A 109 -3.43 1.25 12.29
CA ASP A 109 -4.64 1.26 11.48
C ASP A 109 -5.72 2.17 12.08
N LEU A 110 -5.35 3.44 12.23
CA LEU A 110 -6.22 4.47 12.78
C LEU A 110 -7.48 4.65 11.91
N ASP A 111 -8.63 4.74 12.53
CA ASP A 111 -9.83 5.22 11.85
C ASP A 111 -9.76 6.72 11.55
N SER A 112 -10.75 7.26 10.86
CA SER A 112 -10.75 8.67 10.44
C SER A 112 -10.86 9.67 11.60
N GLU A 113 -11.40 9.28 12.74
CA GLU A 113 -11.48 10.12 13.93
C GLU A 113 -10.17 10.09 14.70
N GLU A 114 -9.60 8.91 14.87
CA GLU A 114 -8.29 8.68 15.48
C GLU A 114 -7.17 9.35 14.66
N ASP A 115 -7.20 9.21 13.31
CA ASP A 115 -6.23 9.83 12.40
C ASP A 115 -6.20 11.36 12.53
N ARG A 116 -7.39 11.97 12.67
CA ARG A 116 -7.52 13.44 12.89
C ARG A 116 -7.07 13.90 14.27
N ALA A 117 -7.14 13.04 15.27
CA ALA A 117 -6.76 13.35 16.64
C ALA A 117 -5.31 12.93 16.96
N ALA A 118 -4.67 12.20 16.06
CA ALA A 118 -3.31 11.73 16.23
C ALA A 118 -2.31 12.89 16.16
N SER A 119 -1.39 12.94 17.13
CA SER A 119 -0.29 13.92 17.15
C SER A 119 0.80 13.60 16.14
N VAL A 120 0.86 12.34 15.67
CA VAL A 120 1.85 11.84 14.71
C VAL A 120 1.17 10.86 13.77
N ASP A 121 1.37 10.99 12.46
CA ASP A 121 0.90 10.09 11.41
C ASP A 121 2.08 9.40 10.70
N PHE A 122 1.99 8.08 10.54
CA PHE A 122 2.93 7.26 9.80
C PHE A 122 2.22 6.39 8.76
N ASN A 123 2.83 6.29 7.57
CA ASN A 123 2.47 5.33 6.56
C ASN A 123 3.70 4.52 6.18
N VAL A 124 3.62 3.21 6.30
CA VAL A 124 4.74 2.30 6.10
C VAL A 124 4.38 1.26 5.05
N VAL A 125 5.28 1.05 4.09
CA VAL A 125 5.24 -0.04 3.14
C VAL A 125 6.45 -0.93 3.40
N ALA A 126 6.24 -2.23 3.57
CA ALA A 126 7.29 -3.21 3.77
C ALA A 126 7.19 -4.38 2.79
N ASP A 127 8.32 -5.02 2.52
CA ASP A 127 8.39 -6.23 1.70
C ASP A 127 8.27 -7.52 2.53
N HIS A 128 8.32 -8.67 1.84
CA HIS A 128 8.21 -9.99 2.47
C HIS A 128 9.31 -10.30 3.49
N ALA A 129 10.47 -9.65 3.40
CA ALA A 129 11.60 -9.80 4.31
C ALA A 129 11.62 -8.73 5.40
N ASP A 130 10.48 -8.06 5.64
CA ASP A 130 10.30 -6.97 6.61
C ASP A 130 11.23 -5.75 6.37
N ARG A 131 11.69 -5.57 5.12
CA ARG A 131 12.47 -4.40 4.73
C ARG A 131 11.54 -3.27 4.32
N PHE A 132 11.85 -2.07 4.74
CA PHE A 132 11.07 -0.90 4.39
C PHE A 132 11.22 -0.53 2.92
N VAL A 133 10.10 -0.42 2.23
CA VAL A 133 9.98 0.03 0.84
C VAL A 133 9.72 1.53 0.79
N GLU A 134 8.85 2.02 1.66
CA GLU A 134 8.53 3.43 1.84
C GLU A 134 8.16 3.70 3.29
N VAL A 135 8.62 4.82 3.82
CA VAL A 135 8.26 5.32 5.14
C VAL A 135 7.93 6.79 5.00
N GLN A 136 6.74 7.17 5.41
CA GLN A 136 6.31 8.55 5.57
C GLN A 136 5.90 8.74 7.02
N GLY A 137 6.42 9.76 7.69
CA GLY A 137 6.08 10.08 9.06
C GLY A 137 6.06 11.58 9.26
N THR A 138 5.00 12.08 9.89
CA THR A 138 4.79 13.51 10.12
C THR A 138 4.31 13.73 11.56
N GLY A 139 4.96 14.67 12.25
CA GLY A 139 4.41 15.22 13.47
C GLY A 139 3.36 16.28 13.11
N GLU A 140 2.09 15.96 13.27
CA GLU A 140 1.00 16.88 12.94
C GLU A 140 0.84 17.95 14.03
N GLU A 141 0.85 17.54 15.29
CA GLU A 141 0.70 18.44 16.44
C GLU A 141 1.94 18.49 17.33
N ALA A 142 2.80 17.45 17.30
CA ALA A 142 3.99 17.35 18.12
C ALA A 142 5.13 16.61 17.40
N PRO A 143 6.40 16.93 17.69
CA PRO A 143 7.52 16.12 17.24
C PRO A 143 7.51 14.76 17.92
N PHE A 144 8.09 13.75 17.26
CA PHE A 144 8.25 12.40 17.79
C PHE A 144 9.73 12.02 17.96
N SER A 145 10.00 11.20 18.95
CA SER A 145 11.34 10.75 19.28
C SER A 145 11.75 9.52 18.46
N ARG A 146 13.04 9.22 18.45
CA ARG A 146 13.59 7.98 17.87
C ARG A 146 12.97 6.73 18.51
N THR A 147 12.78 6.73 19.83
CA THR A 147 12.18 5.60 20.55
C THR A 147 10.73 5.35 20.12
N GLU A 148 9.96 6.40 19.92
CA GLU A 148 8.59 6.29 19.37
C GLU A 148 8.60 5.78 17.96
N THR A 149 9.51 6.25 17.12
CA THR A 149 9.69 5.76 15.75
C THR A 149 9.97 4.26 15.72
N ASP A 150 10.87 3.77 16.55
CA ASP A 150 11.21 2.36 16.61
C ASP A 150 9.98 1.51 17.03
N ARG A 151 9.18 1.98 18.00
CA ARG A 151 7.91 1.33 18.39
C ARG A 151 6.87 1.32 17.25
N ILE A 152 6.76 2.43 16.52
CA ILE A 152 5.87 2.53 15.35
C ILE A 152 6.31 1.52 14.29
N PHE A 153 7.59 1.42 13.99
CA PHE A 153 8.11 0.47 13.00
C PHE A 153 7.85 -0.97 13.40
N ASP A 154 8.10 -1.35 14.65
CA ASP A 154 7.81 -2.70 15.14
C ASP A 154 6.33 -3.06 15.00
N LEU A 155 5.44 -2.11 15.28
CA LEU A 155 4.00 -2.29 15.16
C LEU A 155 3.58 -2.38 13.68
N CYS A 156 4.10 -1.51 12.83
CA CYS A 156 3.82 -1.51 11.39
C CYS A 156 4.28 -2.80 10.71
N LEU A 157 5.46 -3.33 11.06
CA LEU A 157 5.94 -4.60 10.49
C LEU A 157 5.03 -5.77 10.87
N ARG A 158 4.48 -5.79 12.10
CA ARG A 158 3.46 -6.79 12.48
C ARG A 158 2.21 -6.66 11.63
N GLY A 159 1.66 -5.46 11.49
CA GLY A 159 0.49 -5.21 10.65
C GLY A 159 0.74 -5.54 9.18
N CYS A 160 1.91 -5.24 8.65
CA CYS A 160 2.30 -5.62 7.29
C CYS A 160 2.32 -7.15 7.10
N ARG A 161 2.76 -7.93 8.09
CA ARG A 161 2.70 -9.40 8.02
C ARG A 161 1.26 -9.90 7.94
N GLU A 162 0.36 -9.36 8.76
CA GLU A 162 -1.07 -9.74 8.76
C GLU A 162 -1.73 -9.39 7.41
N ILE A 163 -1.47 -8.20 6.86
CA ILE A 163 -1.97 -7.81 5.53
C ILE A 163 -1.44 -8.77 4.46
N ARG A 164 -0.16 -9.14 4.51
CA ARG A 164 0.46 -10.06 3.56
C ARG A 164 -0.16 -11.46 3.60
N GLU A 165 -0.52 -11.95 4.78
CA GLU A 165 -1.25 -13.21 4.91
C GLU A 165 -2.61 -13.14 4.20
N ARG A 166 -3.36 -12.05 4.37
CA ARG A 166 -4.64 -11.82 3.69
C ARG A 166 -4.48 -11.69 2.18
N GLN A 167 -3.46 -10.96 1.70
CA GLN A 167 -3.15 -10.87 0.27
C GLN A 167 -2.82 -12.24 -0.32
N THR A 168 -2.01 -13.04 0.40
CA THR A 168 -1.63 -14.39 -0.03
C THR A 168 -2.86 -15.32 -0.09
N ALA A 169 -3.77 -15.21 0.87
CA ALA A 169 -5.03 -15.95 0.86
C ALA A 169 -5.94 -15.53 -0.31
N ALA A 170 -6.06 -14.23 -0.57
CA ALA A 170 -6.88 -13.70 -1.67
C ALA A 170 -6.31 -14.08 -3.06
N LEU A 171 -4.99 -14.12 -3.19
CA LEU A 171 -4.32 -14.44 -4.45
C LEU A 171 -4.24 -15.94 -4.74
N GLU A 172 -4.43 -16.80 -3.73
CA GLU A 172 -4.39 -18.27 -3.91
C GLU A 172 -3.21 -18.75 -4.75
N PHE A 173 -1.99 -18.27 -4.44
CA PHE A 173 -0.78 -18.61 -5.20
C PHE A 173 -0.64 -20.12 -5.38
N THR A 174 -0.41 -20.56 -6.61
CA THR A 174 -0.08 -21.94 -6.92
C THR A 174 1.29 -22.34 -6.33
N ALA A 175 1.57 -23.64 -6.21
CA ALA A 175 2.87 -24.12 -5.75
C ALA A 175 4.02 -23.61 -6.63
N ALA A 176 3.81 -23.53 -7.95
CA ALA A 176 4.81 -23.02 -8.89
C ALA A 176 5.06 -21.51 -8.69
N GLU A 177 4.00 -20.72 -8.47
CA GLU A 177 4.12 -19.29 -8.17
C GLU A 177 4.85 -19.06 -6.85
N ARG A 178 4.52 -19.83 -5.81
CA ARG A 178 5.20 -19.76 -4.50
C ARG A 178 6.69 -20.09 -4.60
N SER A 179 7.07 -21.08 -5.41
CA SER A 179 8.49 -21.43 -5.63
C SER A 179 9.25 -20.35 -6.39
N ALA A 180 8.58 -19.62 -7.28
CA ALA A 180 9.20 -18.56 -8.07
C ALA A 180 9.31 -17.24 -7.31
N LEU A 181 8.48 -17.04 -6.28
CA LEU A 181 8.56 -15.92 -5.35
C LEU A 181 9.57 -16.31 -4.26
N VAL A 182 10.69 -15.61 -4.21
CA VAL A 182 11.64 -15.75 -3.11
C VAL A 182 10.99 -15.14 -1.87
N PHE A 183 10.30 -15.97 -1.11
CA PHE A 183 9.77 -15.62 0.20
C PHE A 183 10.77 -15.98 1.29
#